data_1f1636ba9b16bf26a08c5ec79cf9f7da
#
_entry.id   1f1636ba9b16bf26a08c5ec79cf9f7da
#
_cell.length_a   1.000
_cell.length_b   1.000
_cell.length_c   1.000
_cell.angle_alpha   90.00
_cell.angle_beta   90.00
_cell.angle_gamma   90.00
#
_symmetry.space_group_name_H-M   'P 1'
#
loop_
_entity.id
_entity.type
_entity.pdbx_description
1 polymer ?
#
loop_
_entity_poly.entity_id
_entity_poly.type
_entity_poly.pdbx_seq_one_letter_code
_entity_poly.pdbx_strand_id
1 'polypeptide(L)'
;MKENTLVKGTIIRTVFVSLEVIALVSVSIYSFFAAVDGIWGYWGSLVAIFSLLSPIFIYVIPSSIFNVFNLIIVIKNRHTSDSIIKYHKLSKTFLIWGIITGGLYGSLLVPIFLLENIFLFNAYRKELKIGENT
;
A
#
# COMPACT_ATOMS: atom_id res chain seq x y z
N MET A 1 6.62 18.63 15.88
CA MET A 1 5.18 18.52 16.01
C MET A 1 4.70 17.19 15.50
N LYS A 2 4.03 16.48 16.39
CA LYS A 2 3.61 15.09 16.18
C LYS A 2 2.68 14.93 15.00
N GLU A 3 1.67 15.77 14.92
CA GLU A 3 0.60 15.68 13.91
C GLU A 3 1.14 15.88 12.50
N ASN A 4 2.10 16.77 12.32
CA ASN A 4 2.66 17.05 11.01
C ASN A 4 3.38 15.85 10.40
N THR A 5 4.07 15.05 11.23
CA THR A 5 4.78 13.86 10.75
C THR A 5 3.80 12.80 10.27
N LEU A 6 2.73 12.55 11.05
CA LEU A 6 1.68 11.61 10.66
C LEU A 6 0.95 12.06 9.41
N VAL A 7 0.62 13.35 9.33
CA VAL A 7 -0.07 13.91 8.16
C VAL A 7 0.80 13.77 6.91
N LYS A 8 2.09 14.10 7.00
CA LYS A 8 3.00 13.96 5.86
C LYS A 8 3.14 12.52 5.42
N GLY A 9 3.35 11.60 6.36
CA GLY A 9 3.45 10.18 6.04
C GLY A 9 2.17 9.65 5.40
N THR A 10 1.02 10.08 5.91
CA THR A 10 -0.28 9.68 5.37
C THR A 10 -0.48 10.22 3.95
N ILE A 11 -0.12 11.48 3.69
CA ILE A 11 -0.23 12.08 2.37
C ILE A 11 0.67 11.36 1.38
N ILE A 12 1.93 11.11 1.74
CA ILE A 12 2.88 10.41 0.88
C ILE A 12 2.35 9.03 0.52
N ARG A 13 1.89 8.28 1.52
CA ARG A 13 1.34 6.94 1.31
C ARG A 13 0.08 6.98 0.44
N THR A 14 -0.79 7.95 0.66
CA THR A 14 -2.02 8.11 -0.13
C THR A 14 -1.69 8.36 -1.61
N VAL A 15 -0.69 9.20 -1.90
CA VAL A 15 -0.25 9.45 -3.27
C VAL A 15 0.25 8.15 -3.92
N PHE A 16 1.12 7.41 -3.24
CA PHE A 16 1.65 6.14 -3.78
C PHE A 16 0.54 5.12 -4.00
N VAL A 17 -0.35 4.94 -3.03
CA VAL A 17 -1.45 3.98 -3.14
C VAL A 17 -2.40 4.36 -4.28
N SER A 18 -2.71 5.65 -4.42
CA SER A 18 -3.56 6.13 -5.51
C SER A 18 -2.94 5.84 -6.88
N LEU A 19 -1.65 6.09 -7.05
CA LEU A 19 -0.94 5.78 -8.29
C LEU A 19 -0.93 4.28 -8.57
N GLU A 20 -0.75 3.45 -7.55
CA GLU A 20 -0.79 1.99 -7.69
C GLU A 20 -2.17 1.50 -8.12
N VAL A 21 -3.24 2.03 -7.52
CA VAL A 21 -4.61 1.67 -7.88
C VAL A 21 -4.90 2.08 -9.33
N ILE A 22 -4.52 3.29 -9.72
CA ILE A 22 -4.71 3.76 -11.09
C ILE A 22 -3.95 2.86 -12.07
N ALA A 23 -2.70 2.51 -11.75
CA ALA A 23 -1.89 1.64 -12.59
C ALA A 23 -2.51 0.25 -12.72
N LEU A 24 -2.98 -0.34 -11.62
CA LEU A 24 -3.63 -1.65 -11.64
C LEU A 24 -4.91 -1.65 -12.46
N VAL A 25 -5.76 -0.63 -12.30
CA VAL A 25 -6.99 -0.50 -13.06
C VAL A 25 -6.66 -0.38 -14.55
N SER A 26 -5.69 0.46 -14.90
CA SER A 26 -5.26 0.67 -16.28
C SER A 26 -4.73 -0.61 -16.92
N VAL A 27 -3.86 -1.34 -16.21
CA VAL A 27 -3.32 -2.62 -16.69
C VAL A 27 -4.43 -3.65 -16.85
N SER A 28 -5.38 -3.71 -15.91
CA SER A 28 -6.50 -4.65 -15.98
C SER A 28 -7.40 -4.38 -17.19
N ILE A 29 -7.71 -3.11 -17.47
CA ILE A 29 -8.49 -2.72 -18.63
C ILE A 29 -7.75 -3.07 -19.92
N TYR A 30 -6.45 -2.72 -20.00
CA TYR A 30 -5.63 -3.07 -21.17
C TYR A 30 -5.59 -4.57 -21.40
N SER A 31 -5.43 -5.35 -20.33
CA SER A 31 -5.38 -6.80 -20.40
C SER A 31 -6.69 -7.39 -20.91
N PHE A 32 -7.82 -6.83 -20.46
CA PHE A 32 -9.14 -7.25 -20.93
C PHE A 32 -9.26 -7.03 -22.45
N PHE A 33 -8.89 -5.86 -22.95
CA PHE A 33 -8.97 -5.56 -24.38
C PHE A 33 -8.00 -6.45 -25.19
N ALA A 34 -6.79 -6.67 -24.69
CA ALA A 34 -5.84 -7.56 -25.33
C ALA A 34 -6.37 -9.01 -25.41
N ALA A 35 -7.06 -9.46 -24.36
CA ALA A 35 -7.68 -10.79 -24.34
C ALA A 35 -8.82 -10.90 -25.36
N VAL A 36 -9.62 -9.83 -25.49
CA VAL A 36 -10.72 -9.78 -26.47
C VAL A 36 -10.17 -9.87 -27.90
N ASP A 37 -9.00 -9.27 -28.16
CA ASP A 37 -8.36 -9.33 -29.48
C ASP A 37 -7.78 -10.71 -29.81
N GLY A 38 -7.79 -11.65 -28.87
CA GLY A 38 -7.56 -13.07 -29.14
C GLY A 38 -6.13 -13.49 -29.38
N ILE A 39 -5.12 -12.76 -28.84
CA ILE A 39 -3.71 -13.08 -29.05
C ILE A 39 -3.36 -14.49 -28.57
N TRP A 40 -3.90 -14.92 -27.39
CA TRP A 40 -3.66 -16.25 -26.82
C TRP A 40 -4.96 -16.97 -26.46
N GLY A 41 -6.11 -16.53 -27.02
CA GLY A 41 -7.39 -16.94 -26.54
C GLY A 41 -7.81 -16.17 -25.31
N TYR A 42 -9.11 -15.89 -25.20
CA TYR A 42 -9.66 -14.99 -24.18
C TYR A 42 -9.29 -15.42 -22.75
N TRP A 43 -9.62 -16.66 -22.40
CA TRP A 43 -9.42 -17.15 -21.04
C TRP A 43 -7.93 -17.36 -20.70
N GLY A 44 -7.15 -17.84 -21.67
CA GLY A 44 -5.72 -18.05 -21.44
C GLY A 44 -4.99 -16.75 -21.13
N SER A 45 -5.29 -15.70 -21.88
CA SER A 45 -4.68 -14.39 -21.68
C SER A 45 -5.07 -13.80 -20.31
N LEU A 46 -6.36 -13.87 -19.96
CA LEU A 46 -6.84 -13.36 -18.68
C LEU A 46 -6.21 -14.09 -17.50
N VAL A 47 -6.22 -15.42 -17.53
CA VAL A 47 -5.65 -16.24 -16.45
C VAL A 47 -4.15 -15.96 -16.29
N ALA A 48 -3.40 -15.89 -17.39
CA ALA A 48 -1.96 -15.63 -17.35
C ALA A 48 -1.66 -14.27 -16.71
N ILE A 49 -2.38 -13.22 -17.16
CA ILE A 49 -2.12 -11.86 -16.68
C ILE A 49 -2.53 -11.72 -15.22
N PHE A 50 -3.70 -12.20 -14.82
CA PHE A 50 -4.14 -12.11 -13.43
C PHE A 50 -3.29 -12.97 -12.50
N SER A 51 -2.80 -14.13 -12.94
CA SER A 51 -1.87 -14.93 -12.16
C SER A 51 -0.55 -14.19 -11.94
N LEU A 52 -0.04 -13.52 -12.96
CA LEU A 52 1.20 -12.75 -12.86
C LEU A 52 1.04 -11.55 -11.93
N LEU A 53 -0.14 -10.91 -11.93
CA LEU A 53 -0.40 -9.72 -11.12
C LEU A 53 -0.94 -10.04 -9.73
N SER A 54 -1.24 -11.31 -9.42
CA SER A 54 -1.89 -11.67 -8.16
C SER A 54 -1.14 -11.21 -6.91
N PRO A 55 0.22 -11.27 -6.81
CA PRO A 55 0.89 -10.73 -5.62
C PRO A 55 0.66 -9.23 -5.43
N ILE A 56 0.61 -8.46 -6.52
CA ILE A 56 0.32 -7.03 -6.44
C ILE A 56 -1.11 -6.80 -5.96
N PHE A 57 -2.09 -7.54 -6.46
CA PHE A 57 -3.48 -7.43 -6.01
C PHE A 57 -3.61 -7.74 -4.53
N ILE A 58 -2.95 -8.82 -4.07
CA ILE A 58 -2.99 -9.23 -2.65
C ILE A 58 -2.37 -8.14 -1.75
N TYR A 59 -1.38 -7.41 -2.25
CA TYR A 59 -0.78 -6.31 -1.50
C TYR A 59 -1.60 -5.01 -1.59
N VAL A 60 -1.98 -4.60 -2.80
CA VAL A 60 -2.58 -3.28 -3.03
C VAL A 60 -3.99 -3.17 -2.44
N ILE A 61 -4.81 -4.21 -2.53
CA ILE A 61 -6.19 -4.15 -2.03
C ILE A 61 -6.22 -3.96 -0.51
N PRO A 62 -5.57 -4.82 0.32
CA PRO A 62 -5.53 -4.57 1.76
C PRO A 62 -4.83 -3.26 2.13
N SER A 63 -3.77 -2.89 1.38
CA SER A 63 -3.06 -1.64 1.59
C SER A 63 -3.96 -0.43 1.37
N SER A 64 -4.81 -0.46 0.35
CA SER A 64 -5.78 0.60 0.07
C SER A 64 -6.81 0.73 1.19
N ILE A 65 -7.32 -0.39 1.68
CA ILE A 65 -8.28 -0.42 2.78
C ILE A 65 -7.65 0.18 4.04
N PHE A 66 -6.44 -0.25 4.39
CA PHE A 66 -5.70 0.30 5.51
C PHE A 66 -5.48 1.81 5.34
N ASN A 67 -5.12 2.24 4.13
CA ASN A 67 -4.88 3.65 3.85
C ASN A 67 -6.13 4.51 4.09
N VAL A 68 -7.31 4.01 3.69
CA VAL A 68 -8.57 4.72 3.92
C VAL A 68 -8.83 4.88 5.43
N PHE A 69 -8.69 3.80 6.21
CA PHE A 69 -8.88 3.87 7.66
C PHE A 69 -7.87 4.81 8.32
N ASN A 70 -6.61 4.72 7.92
CA ASN A 70 -5.58 5.60 8.44
C ASN A 70 -5.85 7.06 8.10
N LEU A 71 -6.28 7.33 6.88
CA LEU A 71 -6.60 8.69 6.42
C LEU A 71 -7.75 9.27 7.25
N ILE A 72 -8.81 8.50 7.49
CA ILE A 72 -9.96 8.94 8.28
C ILE A 72 -9.52 9.30 9.70
N ILE A 73 -8.71 8.44 10.33
CA ILE A 73 -8.26 8.68 11.70
C ILE A 73 -7.36 9.90 11.78
N VAL A 74 -6.46 10.08 10.82
CA VAL A 74 -5.55 11.24 10.80
C VAL A 74 -6.33 12.54 10.58
N ILE A 75 -7.28 12.56 9.64
CA ILE A 75 -8.09 13.74 9.36
C ILE A 75 -8.93 14.11 10.57
N LYS A 76 -9.56 13.12 11.22
CA LYS A 76 -10.43 13.34 12.38
C LYS A 76 -9.67 13.53 13.69
N ASN A 77 -8.36 13.33 13.66
CA ASN A 77 -7.48 13.44 14.83
C ASN A 77 -7.97 12.58 16.00
N ARG A 78 -8.35 11.32 15.70
CA ARG A 78 -8.93 10.38 16.68
C ARG A 78 -7.95 9.28 17.09
N HIS A 79 -6.67 9.63 17.23
CA HIS A 79 -5.69 8.66 17.70
C HIS A 79 -5.80 8.44 19.20
N THR A 80 -5.98 7.17 19.59
CA THR A 80 -5.83 6.71 20.96
C THR A 80 -4.52 5.96 21.09
N SER A 81 -4.07 5.67 22.32
CA SER A 81 -2.85 4.87 22.52
C SER A 81 -2.94 3.52 21.84
N ASP A 82 -4.10 2.85 21.96
CA ASP A 82 -4.32 1.55 21.34
C ASP A 82 -4.32 1.63 19.82
N SER A 83 -4.91 2.67 19.24
CA SER A 83 -4.94 2.82 17.80
C SER A 83 -3.55 3.10 17.22
N ILE A 84 -2.72 3.88 17.93
CA ILE A 84 -1.34 4.12 17.51
C ILE A 84 -0.54 2.81 17.47
N ILE A 85 -0.67 1.99 18.50
CA ILE A 85 0.00 0.68 18.55
C ILE A 85 -0.47 -0.21 17.40
N LYS A 86 -1.78 -0.26 17.17
CA LYS A 86 -2.38 -1.07 16.11
C LYS A 86 -1.90 -0.63 14.73
N TYR A 87 -1.93 0.66 14.46
CA TYR A 87 -1.51 1.18 13.15
C TYR A 87 -0.01 1.10 12.94
N HIS A 88 0.78 1.19 14.00
CA HIS A 88 2.23 0.94 13.91
C HIS A 88 2.49 -0.50 13.48
N LYS A 89 1.80 -1.45 14.09
CA LYS A 89 1.93 -2.87 13.70
C LYS A 89 1.49 -3.11 12.25
N LEU A 90 0.39 -2.50 11.84
CA LEU A 90 -0.10 -2.63 10.48
C LEU A 90 0.86 -1.99 9.47
N SER A 91 1.39 -0.81 9.76
CA SER A 91 2.35 -0.16 8.88
C SER A 91 3.63 -0.98 8.73
N LYS A 92 4.10 -1.60 9.83
CA LYS A 92 5.23 -2.51 9.80
C LYS A 92 4.94 -3.74 8.94
N THR A 93 3.75 -4.32 9.09
CA THR A 93 3.32 -5.47 8.30
C THR A 93 3.30 -5.15 6.81
N PHE A 94 2.72 -4.01 6.43
CA PHE A 94 2.68 -3.59 5.04
C PHE A 94 4.06 -3.24 4.49
N LEU A 95 4.94 -2.67 5.31
CA LEU A 95 6.32 -2.41 4.92
C LEU A 95 7.03 -3.71 4.53
N ILE A 96 6.95 -4.72 5.39
CA ILE A 96 7.57 -6.03 5.15
C ILE A 96 6.93 -6.71 3.94
N TRP A 97 5.60 -6.71 3.88
CA TRP A 97 4.84 -7.33 2.79
C TRP A 97 5.13 -6.66 1.46
N GLY A 98 5.25 -5.33 1.45
CA GLY A 98 5.62 -4.58 0.26
C GLY A 98 7.01 -4.95 -0.26
N ILE A 99 7.99 -5.11 0.64
CA ILE A 99 9.33 -5.53 0.27
C ILE A 99 9.31 -6.94 -0.33
N ILE A 100 8.57 -7.87 0.29
CA ILE A 100 8.43 -9.24 -0.22
C ILE A 100 7.78 -9.24 -1.60
N THR A 101 6.67 -8.51 -1.76
CA THR A 101 5.95 -8.40 -3.02
C THR A 101 6.84 -7.80 -4.11
N GLY A 102 7.55 -6.72 -3.78
CA GLY A 102 8.48 -6.10 -4.72
C GLY A 102 9.61 -7.03 -5.13
N GLY A 103 10.10 -7.84 -4.19
CA GLY A 103 11.14 -8.84 -4.45
C GLY A 103 10.70 -9.91 -5.44
N LEU A 104 9.40 -10.28 -5.42
CA LEU A 104 8.85 -11.26 -6.36
C LEU A 104 8.92 -10.77 -7.81
N TYR A 105 9.02 -9.47 -8.03
CA TYR A 105 9.12 -8.87 -9.37
C TYR A 105 10.56 -8.42 -9.66
N GLY A 106 11.56 -9.16 -9.16
CA GLY A 106 12.95 -8.90 -9.43
C GLY A 106 13.52 -7.67 -8.73
N SER A 107 12.93 -7.29 -7.62
CA SER A 107 13.31 -6.14 -6.80
C SER A 107 13.10 -4.78 -7.45
N LEU A 108 12.45 -4.73 -8.62
CA LEU A 108 12.18 -3.46 -9.31
C LEU A 108 11.17 -2.59 -8.54
N LEU A 109 10.21 -3.22 -7.86
CA LEU A 109 9.16 -2.52 -7.13
C LEU A 109 9.50 -2.29 -5.65
N VAL A 110 10.61 -2.87 -5.15
CA VAL A 110 11.01 -2.74 -3.75
C VAL A 110 11.17 -1.27 -3.34
N PRO A 111 11.89 -0.41 -4.10
CA PRO A 111 12.02 1.00 -3.71
C PRO A 111 10.68 1.72 -3.61
N ILE A 112 9.74 1.43 -4.51
CA ILE A 112 8.42 2.07 -4.54
C ILE A 112 7.63 1.68 -3.30
N PHE A 113 7.52 0.38 -3.01
CA PHE A 113 6.77 -0.10 -1.86
C PHE A 113 7.44 0.28 -0.54
N LEU A 114 8.77 0.32 -0.51
CA LEU A 114 9.52 0.77 0.65
C LEU A 114 9.22 2.25 0.95
N LEU A 115 9.33 3.12 -0.04
CA LEU A 115 9.05 4.55 0.14
C LEU A 115 7.60 4.80 0.53
N GLU A 116 6.67 4.03 -0.04
CA GLU A 116 5.26 4.14 0.29
C GLU A 116 5.00 3.97 1.79
N ASN A 117 5.67 3.01 2.42
CA ASN A 117 5.36 2.62 3.78
C ASN A 117 6.31 3.18 4.84
N ILE A 118 7.56 3.50 4.46
CA ILE A 118 8.60 3.86 5.44
C ILE A 118 8.27 5.14 6.19
N PHE A 119 7.71 6.13 5.51
CA PHE A 119 7.40 7.42 6.14
C PHE A 119 6.30 7.27 7.18
N LEU A 120 5.25 6.52 6.87
CA LEU A 120 4.17 6.27 7.80
C LEU A 120 4.64 5.42 8.98
N PHE A 121 5.42 4.38 8.70
CA PHE A 121 6.00 3.53 9.74
C PHE A 121 6.84 4.35 10.72
N ASN A 122 7.72 5.22 10.21
CA ASN A 122 8.55 6.08 11.06
C ASN A 122 7.73 7.07 11.85
N ALA A 123 6.66 7.61 11.27
CA ALA A 123 5.76 8.52 11.96
C ALA A 123 5.08 7.85 13.16
N TYR A 124 4.55 6.66 12.99
CA TYR A 124 3.94 5.91 14.10
C TYR A 124 4.98 5.47 15.12
N ARG A 125 6.17 5.12 14.68
CA ARG A 125 7.27 4.78 15.59
C ARG A 125 7.62 5.95 16.50
N LYS A 126 7.69 7.16 15.96
CA LYS A 126 7.93 8.37 16.75
C LYS A 126 6.82 8.62 17.76
N GLU A 127 5.55 8.44 17.35
CA GLU A 127 4.42 8.59 18.25
C GLU A 127 4.48 7.60 19.42
N LEU A 128 4.86 6.35 19.15
CA LEU A 128 5.02 5.34 20.19
C LEU A 128 6.12 5.71 21.19
N LYS A 129 7.27 6.20 20.70
CA LYS A 129 8.38 6.62 21.56
C LYS A 129 7.98 7.79 22.46
N ILE A 130 7.24 8.74 21.92
CA ILE A 130 6.74 9.87 22.68
C ILE A 130 5.77 9.41 23.76
N GLY A 131 4.87 8.47 23.42
CA GLY A 131 3.94 7.89 24.38
C GLY A 131 4.62 7.14 25.51
N GLU A 132 5.72 6.42 25.22
CA GLU A 132 6.50 5.70 26.21
C GLU A 132 7.22 6.65 27.18
N ASN A 133 7.64 7.82 26.72
CA ASN A 133 8.38 8.78 27.52
C ASN A 133 7.49 9.69 28.37
N THR A 134 6.19 9.59 28.20
CA THR A 134 5.22 10.33 29.03
C THR A 134 4.51 9.41 29.99
#